data_e5cdc3fa11316ff81d80aa5b493662e5
#
_entry.id   e5cdc3fa11316ff81d80aa5b493662e5
#
_cell.length_a   1.000
_cell.length_b   1.000
_cell.length_c   1.000
_cell.angle_alpha   90.00
_cell.angle_beta   90.00
_cell.angle_gamma   90.00
#
_symmetry.space_group_name_H-M   'P 1'
#
loop_
_entity.id
_entity.type
_entity.pdbx_description
1 polymer ?
#
loop_
_entity_poly.entity_id
_entity_poly.type
_entity_poly.pdbx_seq_one_letter_code
_entity_poly.pdbx_strand_id
1 'polypeptide(L)'
;MSHHHEFHATRHIQNILTNSTLKMLEPDGTPLNGIEGVPGVSEIIDSGIEIGADRIIMQPGSAFELHTHPGAHILYVMRAAGFIHVDGVDYEMTEGDTVYVPAQFAHGVKTNPEVDEAFEILSFGVPHLPIDSSERMSVVTHS
;
A
#
# COMPACT_ATOMS: atom_id res chain seq x y z
N MET A 1 10.85 3.61 31.73
CA MET A 1 10.61 3.29 31.47
C MET A 1 9.85 3.01 30.69
N SER A 2 9.52 2.61 30.25
CA SER A 2 8.89 2.38 29.42
C SER A 2 7.66 2.18 29.37
N HIS A 3 6.92 2.26 29.45
CA HIS A 3 5.71 2.32 29.64
C HIS A 3 4.96 2.54 28.47
N HIS A 4 5.37 2.99 27.63
CA HIS A 4 4.79 3.21 26.44
C HIS A 4 4.49 1.93 25.74
N HIS A 5 4.68 0.86 26.35
CA HIS A 5 4.38 -0.44 25.76
C HIS A 5 3.05 -1.00 26.25
N GLU A 6 2.16 -0.14 26.72
CA GLU A 6 0.82 -0.59 27.06
C GLU A 6 0.05 -1.00 25.82
N PHE A 7 -0.66 -2.10 25.94
CA PHE A 7 -1.47 -2.59 24.83
C PHE A 7 -2.89 -2.06 24.93
N HIS A 8 -3.33 -1.36 23.91
CA HIS A 8 -4.69 -0.81 23.83
C HIS A 8 -5.41 -1.45 22.65
N ALA A 9 -6.39 -2.30 22.93
CA ALA A 9 -7.06 -3.07 21.89
C ALA A 9 -7.66 -2.18 20.80
N THR A 10 -8.24 -1.04 21.18
CA THR A 10 -8.87 -0.15 20.20
C THR A 10 -7.87 0.50 19.25
N ARG A 11 -6.60 0.49 19.58
CA ARG A 11 -5.55 1.09 18.78
C ARG A 11 -4.68 0.01 18.12
N HIS A 12 -4.36 -1.03 18.85
CA HIS A 12 -3.40 -2.03 18.40
C HIS A 12 -4.04 -3.19 17.63
N ILE A 13 -5.37 -3.29 17.65
CA ILE A 13 -6.08 -4.28 16.85
C ILE A 13 -6.97 -3.53 15.87
N GLN A 14 -6.66 -3.65 14.57
CA GLN A 14 -7.40 -2.96 13.51
C GLN A 14 -7.78 -4.00 12.46
N ASN A 15 -9.03 -4.03 12.07
CA ASN A 15 -9.52 -5.02 11.12
C ASN A 15 -9.60 -4.42 9.72
N ILE A 16 -8.75 -4.91 8.81
CA ILE A 16 -8.68 -4.37 7.45
C ILE A 16 -9.81 -4.85 6.55
N LEU A 17 -10.70 -5.70 7.06
CA LEU A 17 -11.88 -6.12 6.30
C LEU A 17 -13.10 -5.29 6.65
N THR A 18 -13.14 -4.71 7.85
CA THR A 18 -14.32 -4.00 8.34
C THR A 18 -14.11 -2.51 8.58
N ASN A 19 -12.87 -2.04 8.62
CA ASN A 19 -12.63 -0.60 8.75
C ASN A 19 -13.12 0.12 7.49
N SER A 20 -13.43 1.41 7.66
CA SER A 20 -13.92 2.24 6.55
C SER A 20 -12.80 2.46 5.53
N THR A 21 -13.18 2.52 4.26
CA THR A 21 -12.21 2.81 3.20
C THR A 21 -11.89 4.29 3.15
N LEU A 22 -10.68 4.59 2.70
CA LEU A 22 -10.23 5.95 2.46
C LEU A 22 -9.70 6.03 1.04
N LYS A 23 -9.85 7.21 0.42
CA LYS A 23 -9.25 7.46 -0.88
C LYS A 23 -7.74 7.60 -0.72
N MET A 24 -6.99 6.95 -1.58
CA MET A 24 -5.55 7.19 -1.65
C MET A 24 -5.30 8.39 -2.55
N LEU A 25 -4.28 9.15 -2.24
CA LEU A 25 -4.04 10.44 -2.89
C LEU A 25 -2.74 10.42 -3.70
N GLU A 26 -2.78 11.15 -4.82
CA GLU A 26 -1.58 11.47 -5.57
C GLU A 26 -0.80 12.57 -4.84
N PRO A 27 0.46 12.81 -5.22
CA PRO A 27 1.25 13.84 -4.56
C PRO A 27 0.64 15.25 -4.60
N ASP A 28 -0.21 15.54 -5.60
CA ASP A 28 -0.87 16.84 -5.68
C ASP A 28 -2.15 16.90 -4.84
N GLY A 29 -2.50 15.83 -4.12
CA GLY A 29 -3.65 15.79 -3.24
C GLY A 29 -4.93 15.30 -3.89
N THR A 30 -4.91 14.99 -5.19
CA THR A 30 -6.11 14.47 -5.85
C THR A 30 -6.26 12.98 -5.59
N PRO A 31 -7.50 12.47 -5.49
CA PRO A 31 -7.70 11.04 -5.27
C PRO A 31 -7.26 10.20 -6.47
N LEU A 32 -6.65 9.07 -6.20
CA LEU A 32 -6.36 8.07 -7.21
C LEU A 32 -7.66 7.44 -7.69
N ASN A 33 -7.79 7.29 -8.99
CA ASN A 33 -9.01 6.76 -9.58
C ASN A 33 -9.05 5.23 -9.44
N GLY A 34 -10.14 4.74 -8.85
CA GLY A 34 -10.37 3.29 -8.73
C GLY A 34 -9.54 2.60 -7.65
N ILE A 35 -8.86 3.35 -6.79
CA ILE A 35 -8.02 2.78 -5.75
C ILE A 35 -8.42 3.33 -4.39
N GLU A 36 -8.65 2.44 -3.44
CA GLU A 36 -8.99 2.80 -2.07
C GLU A 36 -8.11 2.00 -1.12
N GLY A 37 -7.94 2.53 0.07
CA GLY A 37 -7.23 1.83 1.12
C GLY A 37 -8.12 1.61 2.33
N VAL A 38 -7.89 0.51 3.02
CA VAL A 38 -8.56 0.23 4.29
C VAL A 38 -7.46 0.25 5.35
N PRO A 39 -7.50 1.22 6.28
CA PRO A 39 -6.42 1.34 7.27
C PRO A 39 -6.37 0.12 8.19
N GLY A 40 -5.16 -0.36 8.42
CA GLY A 40 -4.88 -1.34 9.45
C GLY A 40 -4.07 -0.67 10.55
N VAL A 41 -3.21 -1.43 11.18
CA VAL A 41 -2.33 -0.91 12.22
C VAL A 41 -1.25 -0.07 11.56
N SER A 42 -1.08 1.16 12.05
CA SER A 42 -0.05 2.04 11.49
C SER A 42 0.50 2.94 12.60
N GLU A 43 1.67 3.49 12.31
CA GLU A 43 2.29 4.50 13.18
C GLU A 43 2.45 4.04 14.62
N ILE A 44 2.95 2.83 14.83
CA ILE A 44 3.30 2.42 16.19
C ILE A 44 4.59 3.15 16.54
N ILE A 45 4.41 4.31 17.14
CA ILE A 45 5.50 5.23 17.37
C ILE A 45 6.16 5.01 18.74
N ASP A 46 5.57 4.16 19.54
CA ASP A 46 6.03 3.98 20.93
C ASP A 46 7.50 3.58 21.01
N SER A 47 8.01 2.92 20.00
CA SER A 47 9.41 2.50 19.97
C SER A 47 10.24 3.31 18.98
N GLY A 48 9.66 4.34 18.37
CA GLY A 48 10.33 5.11 17.32
C GLY A 48 10.34 4.43 15.97
N ILE A 49 9.68 3.31 15.85
CA ILE A 49 9.56 2.59 14.56
C ILE A 49 8.20 2.88 13.97
N GLU A 50 8.20 3.44 12.76
CA GLU A 50 6.96 3.77 12.05
C GLU A 50 6.63 2.60 11.13
N ILE A 51 5.93 1.62 11.66
CA ILE A 51 5.57 0.42 10.92
C ILE A 51 4.05 0.34 10.82
N GLY A 52 3.55 -0.17 9.71
CA GLY A 52 2.10 -0.29 9.55
C GLY A 52 1.72 -1.18 8.40
N ALA A 53 0.45 -1.53 8.35
CA ALA A 53 -0.11 -2.38 7.32
C ALA A 53 -1.51 -1.88 6.94
N ASP A 54 -1.76 -1.83 5.64
CA ASP A 54 -3.05 -1.41 5.10
C ASP A 54 -3.48 -2.36 3.99
N ARG A 55 -4.78 -2.47 3.78
CA ARG A 55 -5.32 -3.21 2.65
C ARG A 55 -5.62 -2.23 1.53
N ILE A 56 -5.13 -2.53 0.34
CA ILE A 56 -5.34 -1.71 -0.85
C ILE A 56 -6.25 -2.46 -1.80
N ILE A 57 -7.28 -1.80 -2.29
CA ILE A 57 -8.27 -2.36 -3.19
C ILE A 57 -8.18 -1.60 -4.51
N MET A 58 -7.82 -2.31 -5.58
CA MET A 58 -7.68 -1.72 -6.91
C MET A 58 -8.77 -2.29 -7.82
N GLN A 59 -9.67 -1.42 -8.25
CA GLN A 59 -10.72 -1.84 -9.18
C GLN A 59 -10.11 -2.19 -10.53
N PRO A 60 -10.76 -3.08 -11.31
CA PRO A 60 -10.25 -3.44 -12.63
C PRO A 60 -9.97 -2.20 -13.48
N GLY A 61 -8.80 -2.18 -14.11
CA GLY A 61 -8.39 -1.07 -14.95
C GLY A 61 -7.64 0.05 -14.23
N SER A 62 -7.59 0.01 -12.89
CA SER A 62 -6.84 1.04 -12.14
C SER A 62 -5.35 0.68 -12.09
N ALA A 63 -4.53 1.68 -11.82
CA ALA A 63 -3.08 1.49 -11.73
C ALA A 63 -2.47 2.59 -10.88
N PHE A 64 -1.42 2.21 -10.14
CA PHE A 64 -0.49 3.18 -9.59
C PHE A 64 0.54 3.49 -10.67
N GLU A 65 0.74 4.75 -10.96
CA GLU A 65 1.79 5.17 -11.88
C GLU A 65 3.16 4.81 -11.30
N LEU A 66 4.18 4.87 -12.15
CA LEU A 66 5.55 4.67 -11.70
C LEU A 66 5.86 5.69 -10.61
N HIS A 67 6.28 5.21 -9.46
CA HIS A 67 6.47 6.07 -8.29
C HIS A 67 7.50 5.49 -7.34
N THR A 68 7.92 6.32 -6.39
CA THR A 68 8.75 5.89 -5.28
C THR A 68 8.04 6.23 -3.99
N HIS A 69 8.41 5.60 -2.90
CA HIS A 69 8.00 6.04 -1.58
C HIS A 69 9.17 5.96 -0.60
N PRO A 70 9.07 6.75 0.51
CA PRO A 70 10.20 6.86 1.44
C PRO A 70 10.48 5.56 2.19
N GLY A 71 9.48 4.69 2.34
CA GLY A 71 9.67 3.47 3.10
C GLY A 71 9.79 2.23 2.23
N ALA A 72 10.37 1.20 2.80
CA ALA A 72 10.36 -0.13 2.18
C ALA A 72 8.98 -0.76 2.42
N HIS A 73 8.53 -1.56 1.48
CA HIS A 73 7.22 -2.20 1.55
C HIS A 73 7.32 -3.68 1.27
N ILE A 74 6.42 -4.43 1.90
CA ILE A 74 6.14 -5.79 1.49
C ILE A 74 4.69 -5.79 1.04
N LEU A 75 4.44 -6.25 -0.17
CA LEU A 75 3.10 -6.40 -0.70
C LEU A 75 2.73 -7.87 -0.66
N TYR A 76 1.56 -8.17 -0.11
CA TYR A 76 1.04 -9.53 -0.10
C TYR A 76 -0.26 -9.53 -0.88
N VAL A 77 -0.32 -10.35 -1.93
CA VAL A 77 -1.52 -10.41 -2.78
C VAL A 77 -2.58 -11.24 -2.08
N MET A 78 -3.69 -10.60 -1.74
CA MET A 78 -4.80 -11.22 -1.02
C MET A 78 -5.85 -11.79 -1.96
N ARG A 79 -6.02 -11.18 -3.15
CA ARG A 79 -7.11 -11.57 -4.04
C ARG A 79 -6.81 -11.13 -5.46
N ALA A 80 -7.17 -11.97 -6.43
CA ALA A 80 -7.04 -11.72 -7.85
C ALA A 80 -5.58 -11.66 -8.29
N ALA A 81 -5.28 -10.93 -9.34
CA ALA A 81 -3.93 -10.85 -9.90
C ALA A 81 -3.69 -9.48 -10.50
N GLY A 82 -2.43 -9.09 -10.56
CA GLY A 82 -2.02 -7.84 -11.17
C GLY A 82 -0.55 -7.92 -11.52
N PHE A 83 0.05 -6.75 -11.73
CA PHE A 83 1.46 -6.68 -12.14
C PHE A 83 2.19 -5.62 -11.33
N ILE A 84 3.46 -5.89 -11.04
CA ILE A 84 4.37 -4.84 -10.61
C ILE A 84 5.26 -4.49 -11.81
N HIS A 85 5.36 -3.20 -12.08
CA HIS A 85 6.12 -2.67 -13.22
C HIS A 85 7.46 -2.15 -12.72
N VAL A 86 8.55 -2.73 -13.21
CA VAL A 86 9.91 -2.37 -12.82
C VAL A 86 10.79 -2.37 -14.06
N ASP A 87 11.51 -1.28 -14.28
CA ASP A 87 12.47 -1.16 -15.37
C ASP A 87 11.88 -1.54 -16.73
N GLY A 88 10.64 -1.10 -16.99
CA GLY A 88 9.98 -1.35 -18.27
C GLY A 88 9.38 -2.73 -18.41
N VAL A 89 9.40 -3.56 -17.37
CA VAL A 89 8.89 -4.94 -17.43
C VAL A 89 7.77 -5.10 -16.42
N ASP A 90 6.69 -5.77 -16.83
CA ASP A 90 5.58 -6.13 -15.96
C ASP A 90 5.80 -7.55 -15.44
N TYR A 91 5.84 -7.70 -14.12
CA TYR A 91 5.95 -9.01 -13.49
C TYR A 91 4.61 -9.33 -12.83
N GLU A 92 4.07 -10.50 -13.13
CA GLU A 92 2.77 -10.87 -12.58
C GLU A 92 2.84 -11.18 -11.09
N MET A 93 1.82 -10.72 -10.37
CA MET A 93 1.62 -11.01 -8.95
C MET A 93 0.28 -11.71 -8.82
N THR A 94 0.25 -12.86 -8.15
CA THR A 94 -0.97 -13.64 -7.94
C THR A 94 -1.16 -13.93 -6.47
N GLU A 95 -2.33 -14.44 -6.12
CA GLU A 95 -2.68 -14.71 -4.71
C GLU A 95 -1.60 -15.50 -4.00
N GLY A 96 -1.21 -15.00 -2.84
CA GLY A 96 -0.18 -15.60 -2.01
C GLY A 96 1.21 -15.07 -2.24
N ASP A 97 1.43 -14.32 -3.33
CA ASP A 97 2.75 -13.75 -3.59
C ASP A 97 3.06 -12.65 -2.59
N THR A 98 4.31 -12.63 -2.12
CA THR A 98 4.83 -11.51 -1.35
C THR A 98 5.92 -10.84 -2.17
N VAL A 99 5.90 -9.52 -2.21
CA VAL A 99 6.82 -8.74 -3.04
C VAL A 99 7.50 -7.71 -2.17
N TYR A 100 8.82 -7.72 -2.19
CA TYR A 100 9.60 -6.73 -1.44
C TYR A 100 9.93 -5.55 -2.35
N VAL A 101 9.57 -4.36 -1.90
CA VAL A 101 9.84 -3.11 -2.61
C VAL A 101 10.76 -2.27 -1.72
N PRO A 102 12.04 -2.13 -2.09
CA PRO A 102 12.96 -1.32 -1.28
C PRO A 102 12.53 0.14 -1.24
N ALA A 103 12.99 0.86 -0.20
CA ALA A 103 12.74 2.29 -0.09
C ALA A 103 13.27 3.01 -1.32
N GLN A 104 12.53 4.00 -1.80
CA GLN A 104 12.88 4.85 -2.95
C GLN A 104 13.05 4.09 -4.27
N PHE A 105 12.53 2.87 -4.33
CA PHE A 105 12.62 2.04 -5.53
C PHE A 105 11.49 2.38 -6.49
N ALA A 106 11.81 2.75 -7.72
CA ALA A 106 10.80 3.15 -8.71
C ALA A 106 10.03 1.92 -9.21
N HIS A 107 8.72 1.96 -9.07
CA HIS A 107 7.84 0.87 -9.49
C HIS A 107 6.44 1.38 -9.74
N GLY A 108 5.66 0.62 -10.47
CA GLY A 108 4.24 0.84 -10.64
C GLY A 108 3.49 -0.44 -10.30
N VAL A 109 2.21 -0.33 -10.04
CA VAL A 109 1.35 -1.49 -9.79
C VAL A 109 0.10 -1.31 -10.64
N LYS A 110 -0.29 -2.35 -11.35
CA LYS A 110 -1.48 -2.27 -12.18
C LYS A 110 -2.26 -3.57 -12.14
N THR A 111 -3.55 -3.44 -12.43
CA THR A 111 -4.44 -4.59 -12.49
C THR A 111 -4.20 -5.37 -13.78
N ASN A 112 -4.62 -6.64 -13.77
CA ASN A 112 -4.58 -7.47 -14.96
C ASN A 112 -5.88 -7.23 -15.74
N PRO A 113 -5.83 -6.73 -16.98
CA PRO A 113 -7.05 -6.40 -17.72
C PRO A 113 -7.93 -7.62 -18.04
N GLU A 114 -7.39 -8.82 -17.88
CA GLU A 114 -8.17 -10.04 -18.12
C GLU A 114 -8.86 -10.55 -16.86
N VAL A 115 -8.63 -9.88 -15.72
CA VAL A 115 -9.24 -10.26 -14.44
C VAL A 115 -10.33 -9.26 -14.12
N ASP A 116 -11.55 -9.75 -13.89
CA ASP A 116 -12.73 -8.91 -13.68
C ASP A 116 -13.05 -8.71 -12.20
N GLU A 117 -12.10 -8.97 -11.35
CA GLU A 117 -12.24 -8.78 -9.90
C GLU A 117 -11.26 -7.74 -9.41
N ALA A 118 -11.62 -7.04 -8.33
CA ALA A 118 -10.71 -6.09 -7.71
C ALA A 118 -9.45 -6.81 -7.23
N PHE A 119 -8.30 -6.18 -7.48
CA PHE A 119 -7.00 -6.68 -7.05
C PHE A 119 -6.76 -6.16 -5.65
N GLU A 120 -6.57 -7.06 -4.68
CA GLU A 120 -6.42 -6.67 -3.29
C GLU A 120 -5.07 -7.07 -2.75
N ILE A 121 -4.42 -6.11 -2.12
CA ILE A 121 -3.06 -6.26 -1.61
C ILE A 121 -3.02 -5.82 -0.16
N LEU A 122 -2.31 -6.57 0.68
CA LEU A 122 -1.90 -6.06 1.98
C LEU A 122 -0.56 -5.35 1.78
N SER A 123 -0.52 -4.06 2.10
CA SER A 123 0.69 -3.27 2.00
C SER A 123 1.25 -3.05 3.40
N PHE A 124 2.46 -3.52 3.63
CA PHE A 124 3.15 -3.44 4.91
C PHE A 124 4.39 -2.59 4.71
N GLY A 125 4.55 -1.53 5.47
CA GLY A 125 5.63 -0.57 5.20
C GLY A 125 6.38 -0.09 6.41
N VAL A 126 7.64 0.35 6.18
CA VAL A 126 8.53 0.94 7.19
C VAL A 126 9.40 1.99 6.50
N PRO A 127 9.31 3.28 6.83
CA PRO A 127 8.19 3.92 7.51
C PRO A 127 6.91 3.83 6.71
N HIS A 128 5.79 3.84 7.40
CA HIS A 128 4.50 3.67 6.77
C HIS A 128 3.66 4.93 6.95
N LEU A 129 3.39 5.62 5.87
CA LEU A 129 2.59 6.84 5.90
C LEU A 129 1.11 6.51 5.80
N PRO A 130 0.23 7.38 6.34
CA PRO A 130 -1.21 7.15 6.24
C PRO A 130 -1.68 7.03 4.80
N ILE A 131 -2.76 6.28 4.58
CA ILE A 131 -3.31 6.06 3.24
C ILE A 131 -3.65 7.38 2.56
N ASP A 132 -4.19 8.33 3.30
CA ASP A 132 -4.64 9.62 2.75
C ASP A 132 -3.56 10.70 2.79
N SER A 133 -2.29 10.31 2.97
CA SER A 133 -1.19 11.26 2.92
C SER A 133 -0.76 11.48 1.47
N SER A 134 -0.66 12.74 1.07
CA SER A 134 -0.15 13.10 -0.26
C SER A 134 1.37 12.93 -0.34
N GLU A 135 2.03 12.66 0.79
CA GLU A 135 3.48 12.44 0.82
C GLU A 135 3.86 10.97 0.76
N ARG A 136 2.85 10.10 0.64
CA ARG A 136 3.06 8.65 0.64
C ARG A 136 3.91 8.18 -0.53
N MET A 137 3.82 8.88 -1.66
CA MET A 137 4.59 8.50 -2.84
C MET A 137 4.96 9.72 -3.66
N SER A 138 5.98 9.56 -4.51
CA SER A 138 6.39 10.57 -5.48
C SER A 138 6.35 9.95 -6.86
N VAL A 139 5.68 10.61 -7.80
CA VAL A 139 5.54 10.10 -9.17
C VAL A 139 6.85 10.29 -9.92
N VAL A 140 7.23 9.27 -10.67
CA VAL A 140 8.42 9.29 -11.52
C VAL A 140 7.97 9.52 -12.95
N THR A 141 8.50 10.56 -13.60
CA THR A 141 8.06 10.93 -14.94
C THR A 141 8.76 10.17 -16.05
N HIS A 142 9.79 9.41 -15.72
CA HIS A 142 10.51 8.56 -16.68
C HIS A 142 10.64 7.16 -16.14
N SER A 143 10.48 6.18 -16.98
CA SER A 143 10.67 4.79 -16.57
C SER A 143 12.11 4.35 -16.77
#